data_61192877d6c06a184a12ba5787cfdd74
#
_entry.id   61192877d6c06a184a12ba5787cfdd74
#
_cell.length_a   1.000
_cell.length_b   1.000
_cell.length_c   1.000
_cell.angle_alpha   90.00
_cell.angle_beta   90.00
_cell.angle_gamma   90.00
#
_symmetry.space_group_name_H-M   'P 1'
#
loop_
_entity.id
_entity.type
_entity.pdbx_description
1 polymer ?
#
loop_
_entity_poly.entity_id
_entity_poly.type
_entity_poly.pdbx_seq_one_letter_code
_entity_poly.pdbx_strand_id
1 'polypeptide(L)'
;MSRPSDWSRLRIEGLSTAGMHEVGVPTETRHDGRGLLDLQPGRITELVGVPGTGMTRLGMRLLAPHSRLAPVVAIDTRGWVSPEAAWETGVIPERLVIVRCGDVRLWPKVTAALLEGVRAMYAEVPERIRDQDLRRLAALARARRVAVALRPMGAGLPGGVAYLRLRAVGVTWEGADQGHGRLTRRRLVLEATGKGAAGTNRRFEVEDEGTDDVRLVSDVVVDQAGRAVG
;
A
#
# COMPACT_ATOMS: atom_id res chain seq x y z
N MET A 1 -4.41 -25.04 18.46
CA MET A 1 -5.53 -24.13 18.79
C MET A 1 -4.97 -22.72 18.77
N SER A 2 -5.03 -22.05 17.62
CA SER A 2 -4.50 -20.69 17.42
C SER A 2 -5.61 -19.68 17.61
N ARG A 3 -5.37 -18.70 18.47
CA ARG A 3 -6.30 -17.60 18.75
C ARG A 3 -6.41 -16.66 17.56
N PRO A 4 -7.61 -16.17 17.19
CA PRO A 4 -7.74 -15.11 16.20
C PRO A 4 -7.17 -13.80 16.76
N SER A 5 -6.35 -13.13 15.98
CA SER A 5 -5.81 -11.81 16.27
C SER A 5 -6.94 -10.79 16.32
N ASP A 6 -7.24 -10.35 17.54
CA ASP A 6 -8.26 -9.33 17.83
C ASP A 6 -7.70 -7.94 17.50
N TRP A 7 -8.13 -7.39 16.38
CA TRP A 7 -7.76 -6.06 15.88
C TRP A 7 -8.49 -4.91 16.61
N SER A 8 -9.32 -5.22 17.63
CA SER A 8 -10.17 -4.24 18.31
C SER A 8 -9.47 -3.44 19.42
N ARG A 9 -8.18 -3.72 19.75
CA ARG A 9 -7.46 -3.06 20.83
C ARG A 9 -6.26 -2.25 20.36
N LEU A 10 -6.48 -1.15 19.67
CA LEU A 10 -5.46 -0.13 19.49
C LEU A 10 -5.72 1.01 20.50
N ARG A 11 -4.93 1.03 21.56
CA ARG A 11 -4.84 2.16 22.50
C ARG A 11 -3.94 3.23 21.86
N ILE A 12 -4.45 4.44 21.77
CA ILE A 12 -3.65 5.64 21.44
C ILE A 12 -3.15 6.16 22.78
N GLU A 13 -1.87 6.01 23.07
CA GLU A 13 -1.21 6.67 24.21
C GLU A 13 -0.47 7.90 23.70
N GLY A 14 -0.78 9.04 24.32
CA GLY A 14 0.00 10.25 24.21
C GLY A 14 -0.66 11.45 23.53
N LEU A 15 -1.73 11.98 24.13
CA LEU A 15 -2.11 13.40 23.99
C LEU A 15 -2.48 13.95 25.35
N SER A 16 -1.65 14.87 25.83
CA SER A 16 -1.90 15.63 27.05
C SER A 16 -3.08 16.57 26.88
N THR A 17 -4.04 16.45 27.79
CA THR A 17 -5.23 17.31 27.88
C THR A 17 -4.87 18.61 28.60
N ALA A 18 -4.87 19.72 27.89
CA ALA A 18 -5.05 21.05 28.48
C ALA A 18 -5.90 21.92 27.53
N GLY A 19 -7.06 22.34 28.01
CA GLY A 19 -7.87 23.41 27.42
C GLY A 19 -9.10 22.96 26.62
N MET A 20 -10.17 22.54 27.29
CA MET A 20 -11.49 22.33 26.69
C MET A 20 -12.27 23.65 26.67
N HIS A 21 -12.65 24.09 25.48
CA HIS A 21 -13.87 24.83 25.26
C HIS A 21 -14.75 24.01 24.33
N GLU A 22 -15.97 23.67 24.82
CA GLU A 22 -17.01 23.00 24.04
C GLU A 22 -17.50 23.93 22.92
N VAL A 23 -17.22 23.53 21.67
CA VAL A 23 -17.94 24.00 20.50
C VAL A 23 -18.45 22.76 19.79
N GLY A 24 -19.75 22.72 19.49
CA GLY A 24 -20.47 21.59 18.93
C GLY A 24 -19.78 20.99 17.71
N VAL A 25 -19.46 19.71 17.82
CA VAL A 25 -18.76 18.93 16.80
C VAL A 25 -19.78 18.47 15.76
N PRO A 26 -19.61 18.80 14.45
CA PRO A 26 -20.28 18.08 13.40
C PRO A 26 -19.82 16.62 13.46
N THR A 27 -20.72 15.68 13.30
CA THR A 27 -20.43 14.23 13.24
C THR A 27 -19.61 13.95 11.99
N GLU A 28 -18.31 14.21 12.04
CA GLU A 28 -17.38 13.76 11.02
C GLU A 28 -17.26 12.24 11.12
N THR A 29 -17.64 11.56 10.06
CA THR A 29 -17.34 10.16 9.83
C THR A 29 -15.82 10.04 9.85
N ARG A 30 -15.24 9.67 10.99
CA ARG A 30 -13.82 9.32 11.11
C ARG A 30 -13.56 8.18 10.12
N HIS A 31 -13.09 8.51 8.95
CA HIS A 31 -12.48 7.56 8.04
C HIS A 31 -11.17 7.14 8.71
N ASP A 32 -11.23 6.03 9.43
CA ASP A 32 -10.08 5.37 10.01
C ASP A 32 -9.05 5.13 8.90
N GLY A 33 -7.84 5.67 9.03
CA GLY A 33 -6.76 5.53 8.04
C GLY A 33 -6.42 4.09 7.66
N ARG A 34 -6.93 3.12 8.40
CA ARG A 34 -6.86 1.68 8.11
C ARG A 34 -7.40 1.34 6.72
N GLY A 35 -8.49 1.96 6.28
CA GLY A 35 -9.04 1.73 4.94
C GLY A 35 -8.13 2.16 3.79
N LEU A 36 -7.13 3.02 4.06
CA LEU A 36 -6.13 3.43 3.06
C LEU A 36 -5.05 2.36 2.82
N LEU A 37 -4.88 1.44 3.75
CA LEU A 37 -3.94 0.32 3.65
C LEU A 37 -4.61 -0.99 3.23
N ASP A 38 -5.87 -0.93 2.80
CA ASP A 38 -6.61 -2.08 2.29
C ASP A 38 -6.80 -1.98 0.78
N LEU A 39 -6.42 -3.03 0.05
CA LEU A 39 -6.69 -3.11 -1.37
C LEU A 39 -8.19 -3.36 -1.61
N GLN A 40 -8.83 -2.44 -2.30
CA GLN A 40 -10.26 -2.52 -2.58
C GLN A 40 -10.54 -3.36 -3.84
N PRO A 41 -11.48 -4.33 -3.80
CA PRO A 41 -11.85 -5.13 -4.96
C PRO A 41 -12.26 -4.27 -6.16
N GLY A 42 -11.68 -4.54 -7.32
CA GLY A 42 -11.94 -3.80 -8.55
C GLY A 42 -11.31 -2.41 -8.60
N ARG A 43 -10.37 -2.11 -7.70
CA ARG A 43 -9.68 -0.82 -7.64
C ARG A 43 -8.18 -0.99 -7.76
N ILE A 44 -7.54 0.05 -8.29
CA ILE A 44 -6.08 0.13 -8.39
C ILE A 44 -5.58 1.10 -7.32
N THR A 45 -4.67 0.62 -6.49
CA THR A 45 -3.84 1.44 -5.60
C THR A 45 -2.47 1.60 -6.23
N GLU A 46 -2.05 2.82 -6.46
CA GLU A 46 -0.73 3.15 -6.97
C GLU A 46 0.25 3.37 -5.82
N LEU A 47 1.41 2.73 -5.88
CA LEU A 47 2.49 2.83 -4.91
C LEU A 47 3.66 3.62 -5.50
N VAL A 48 3.91 4.83 -4.99
CA VAL A 48 4.93 5.75 -5.50
C VAL A 48 6.00 5.98 -4.44
N GLY A 49 7.24 5.81 -4.80
CA GLY A 49 8.39 6.10 -3.92
C GLY A 49 9.70 5.76 -4.60
N VAL A 50 10.76 6.49 -4.20
CA VAL A 50 12.10 6.23 -4.69
C VAL A 50 12.61 4.85 -4.22
N PRO A 51 13.62 4.26 -4.88
CA PRO A 51 14.25 3.04 -4.41
C PRO A 51 14.68 3.16 -2.94
N GLY A 52 14.54 2.07 -2.18
CA GLY A 52 14.87 2.05 -0.75
C GLY A 52 13.76 2.48 0.21
N THR A 53 12.68 3.12 -0.26
CA THR A 53 11.54 3.51 0.61
C THR A 53 10.65 2.35 1.04
N GLY A 54 10.88 1.13 0.52
CA GLY A 54 10.13 -0.06 0.92
C GLY A 54 8.73 -0.20 0.28
N MET A 55 8.48 0.45 -0.86
CA MET A 55 7.19 0.34 -1.55
C MET A 55 6.88 -1.09 -2.03
N THR A 56 7.88 -1.90 -2.39
CA THR A 56 7.66 -3.33 -2.68
C THR A 56 7.17 -4.08 -1.45
N ARG A 57 7.82 -3.87 -0.29
CA ARG A 57 7.40 -4.48 0.97
C ARG A 57 5.97 -4.05 1.35
N LEU A 58 5.64 -2.76 1.21
CA LEU A 58 4.28 -2.28 1.40
C LEU A 58 3.30 -2.98 0.44
N GLY A 59 3.66 -3.13 -0.84
CA GLY A 59 2.83 -3.85 -1.81
C GLY A 59 2.57 -5.30 -1.42
N MET A 60 3.59 -6.01 -0.92
CA MET A 60 3.42 -7.38 -0.40
C MET A 60 2.52 -7.37 0.85
N ARG A 61 2.73 -6.43 1.77
CA ARG A 61 1.89 -6.30 2.96
C ARG A 61 0.42 -6.10 2.61
N LEU A 62 0.12 -5.30 1.59
CA LEU A 62 -1.24 -5.09 1.12
C LEU A 62 -1.88 -6.36 0.53
N LEU A 63 -1.08 -7.34 0.06
CA LEU A 63 -1.57 -8.64 -0.40
C LEU A 63 -1.86 -9.61 0.76
N ALA A 64 -1.26 -9.43 1.91
CA ALA A 64 -1.33 -10.39 3.02
C ALA A 64 -2.77 -10.76 3.43
N PRO A 65 -3.73 -9.82 3.64
CA PRO A 65 -5.10 -10.17 3.96
C PRO A 65 -5.78 -11.01 2.88
N HIS A 66 -5.48 -10.71 1.61
CA HIS A 66 -6.05 -11.42 0.47
C HIS A 66 -5.50 -12.84 0.32
N SER A 67 -4.21 -13.05 0.67
CA SER A 67 -3.58 -14.37 0.64
C SER A 67 -4.22 -15.35 1.62
N ARG A 68 -4.88 -14.86 2.67
CA ARG A 68 -5.65 -15.71 3.61
C ARG A 68 -6.90 -16.32 2.97
N LEU A 69 -7.42 -15.68 1.93
CA LEU A 69 -8.68 -16.06 1.28
C LEU A 69 -8.47 -16.86 -0.01
N ALA A 70 -7.43 -16.52 -0.81
CA ALA A 70 -7.18 -17.12 -2.11
C ALA A 70 -5.72 -16.92 -2.54
N PRO A 71 -5.23 -17.60 -3.59
CA PRO A 71 -3.94 -17.29 -4.19
C PRO A 71 -3.85 -15.83 -4.64
N VAL A 72 -2.68 -15.23 -4.41
CA VAL A 72 -2.33 -13.88 -4.81
C VAL A 72 -1.09 -13.90 -5.71
N VAL A 73 -0.96 -12.89 -6.55
CA VAL A 73 0.14 -12.82 -7.53
C VAL A 73 0.97 -11.56 -7.30
N ALA A 74 2.27 -11.71 -7.41
CA ALA A 74 3.22 -10.61 -7.52
C ALA A 74 3.91 -10.67 -8.89
N ILE A 75 3.79 -9.61 -9.72
CA ILE A 75 4.55 -9.49 -10.96
C ILE A 75 5.83 -8.72 -10.66
N ASP A 76 6.94 -9.43 -10.79
CA ASP A 76 8.29 -8.94 -10.57
C ASP A 76 8.94 -8.62 -11.92
N THR A 77 9.10 -7.34 -12.20
CA THR A 77 9.69 -6.87 -13.46
C THR A 77 11.21 -6.88 -13.43
N ARG A 78 11.81 -6.70 -12.27
CA ARG A 78 13.26 -6.56 -12.09
C ARG A 78 13.95 -7.82 -11.59
N GLY A 79 13.19 -8.80 -11.10
CA GLY A 79 13.75 -9.99 -10.46
C GLY A 79 14.18 -9.77 -9.01
N TRP A 80 13.63 -8.74 -8.33
CA TRP A 80 14.06 -8.32 -6.99
C TRP A 80 13.07 -8.68 -5.87
N VAL A 81 11.93 -9.23 -6.21
CA VAL A 81 10.98 -9.69 -5.20
C VAL A 81 11.49 -10.98 -4.55
N SER A 82 11.89 -10.89 -3.28
CA SER A 82 12.25 -12.06 -2.47
C SER A 82 10.97 -12.70 -1.92
N PRO A 83 10.79 -14.01 -2.08
CA PRO A 83 9.72 -14.75 -1.43
C PRO A 83 9.75 -14.60 0.09
N GLU A 84 10.94 -14.70 0.70
CA GLU A 84 11.13 -14.60 2.16
C GLU A 84 10.66 -13.23 2.66
N ALA A 85 11.06 -12.15 1.97
CA ALA A 85 10.62 -10.79 2.32
C ALA A 85 9.11 -10.60 2.16
N ALA A 86 8.45 -11.33 1.25
CA ALA A 86 7.00 -11.33 1.13
C ALA A 86 6.34 -12.08 2.31
N TRP A 87 6.89 -13.22 2.73
CA TRP A 87 6.39 -13.97 3.88
C TRP A 87 6.50 -13.18 5.17
N GLU A 88 7.60 -12.46 5.38
CA GLU A 88 7.79 -11.55 6.51
C GLU A 88 6.72 -10.44 6.58
N THR A 89 6.00 -10.16 5.50
CA THR A 89 4.89 -9.22 5.50
C THR A 89 3.53 -9.86 5.82
N GLY A 90 3.51 -11.16 6.14
CA GLY A 90 2.30 -11.91 6.48
C GLY A 90 1.58 -12.50 5.26
N VAL A 91 2.19 -12.50 4.08
CA VAL A 91 1.67 -13.24 2.91
C VAL A 91 1.84 -14.73 3.13
N ILE A 92 0.80 -15.52 2.92
CA ILE A 92 0.85 -16.97 3.05
C ILE A 92 1.72 -17.56 1.92
N PRO A 93 2.85 -18.26 2.25
CA PRO A 93 3.81 -18.73 1.25
C PRO A 93 3.18 -19.60 0.16
N GLU A 94 2.34 -20.55 0.56
CA GLU A 94 1.70 -21.51 -0.35
C GLU A 94 0.65 -20.90 -1.28
N ARG A 95 0.32 -19.63 -1.04
CA ARG A 95 -0.66 -18.87 -1.82
C ARG A 95 -0.05 -17.69 -2.58
N LEU A 96 1.27 -17.54 -2.54
CA LEU A 96 1.98 -16.51 -3.30
C LEU A 96 2.55 -17.10 -4.58
N VAL A 97 2.15 -16.52 -5.71
CA VAL A 97 2.75 -16.80 -7.01
C VAL A 97 3.55 -15.57 -7.45
N ILE A 98 4.86 -15.73 -7.64
CA ILE A 98 5.71 -14.67 -8.18
C ILE A 98 5.93 -14.95 -9.66
N VAL A 99 5.50 -14.01 -10.51
CA VAL A 99 5.66 -14.07 -11.97
C VAL A 99 6.73 -13.07 -12.38
N ARG A 100 7.86 -13.55 -12.89
CA ARG A 100 8.91 -12.68 -13.44
C ARG A 100 8.59 -12.33 -14.87
N CYS A 101 8.41 -11.03 -15.15
CA CYS A 101 8.07 -10.51 -16.47
C CYS A 101 8.80 -9.17 -16.74
N GLY A 102 10.02 -9.24 -17.26
CA GLY A 102 10.81 -8.05 -17.63
C GLY A 102 10.55 -7.55 -19.05
N ASP A 103 9.88 -8.32 -19.92
CA ASP A 103 9.56 -7.87 -21.29
C ASP A 103 8.36 -6.91 -21.27
N VAL A 104 8.65 -5.64 -21.59
CA VAL A 104 7.65 -4.55 -21.65
C VAL A 104 6.49 -4.87 -22.61
N ARG A 105 6.75 -5.61 -23.69
CA ARG A 105 5.73 -5.95 -24.71
C ARG A 105 4.79 -7.07 -24.24
N LEU A 106 5.29 -7.97 -23.41
CA LEU A 106 4.52 -9.09 -22.85
C LEU A 106 3.78 -8.70 -21.57
N TRP A 107 4.34 -7.76 -20.81
CA TRP A 107 3.81 -7.38 -19.50
C TRP A 107 2.30 -7.08 -19.48
N PRO A 108 1.71 -6.29 -20.41
CA PRO A 108 0.27 -6.03 -20.40
C PRO A 108 -0.57 -7.28 -20.63
N LYS A 109 -0.09 -8.20 -21.48
CA LYS A 109 -0.78 -9.47 -21.78
C LYS A 109 -0.73 -10.43 -20.59
N VAL A 110 0.43 -10.56 -19.97
CA VAL A 110 0.64 -11.39 -18.76
C VAL A 110 -0.22 -10.85 -17.63
N THR A 111 -0.19 -9.54 -17.38
CA THR A 111 -0.99 -8.91 -16.34
C THR A 111 -2.49 -9.12 -16.58
N ALA A 112 -2.95 -8.94 -17.82
CA ALA A 112 -4.35 -9.17 -18.17
C ALA A 112 -4.78 -10.63 -17.94
N ALA A 113 -3.96 -11.60 -18.35
CA ALA A 113 -4.25 -13.02 -18.13
C ALA A 113 -4.34 -13.38 -16.64
N LEU A 114 -3.45 -12.84 -15.82
CA LEU A 114 -3.45 -13.07 -14.37
C LEU A 114 -4.68 -12.45 -13.68
N LEU A 115 -5.17 -11.29 -14.16
CA LEU A 115 -6.39 -10.66 -13.64
C LEU A 115 -7.65 -11.53 -13.85
N GLU A 116 -7.61 -12.52 -14.74
CA GLU A 116 -8.74 -13.43 -14.93
C GLU A 116 -8.88 -14.48 -13.82
N GLY A 117 -7.79 -14.79 -13.09
CA GLY A 117 -7.72 -15.93 -12.18
C GLY A 117 -7.44 -15.60 -10.71
N VAL A 118 -7.19 -14.34 -10.35
CA VAL A 118 -6.81 -13.97 -8.97
C VAL A 118 -7.76 -12.97 -8.33
N ARG A 119 -7.74 -12.89 -7.00
CA ARG A 119 -8.52 -11.89 -6.25
C ARG A 119 -7.73 -10.63 -5.93
N ALA A 120 -6.41 -10.77 -5.78
CA ALA A 120 -5.53 -9.64 -5.54
C ALA A 120 -4.17 -9.84 -6.22
N MET A 121 -3.57 -8.74 -6.64
CA MET A 121 -2.29 -8.72 -7.33
C MET A 121 -1.48 -7.48 -6.96
N TYR A 122 -0.19 -7.68 -6.78
CA TYR A 122 0.83 -6.64 -6.84
C TYR A 122 1.54 -6.73 -8.19
N ALA A 123 1.84 -5.58 -8.83
CA ALA A 123 2.64 -5.60 -10.04
C ALA A 123 3.57 -4.38 -10.12
N GLU A 124 4.85 -4.65 -10.38
CA GLU A 124 5.77 -3.62 -10.85
C GLU A 124 5.43 -3.30 -12.30
N VAL A 125 5.20 -2.02 -12.58
CA VAL A 125 4.86 -1.56 -13.93
C VAL A 125 6.14 -1.10 -14.61
N PRO A 126 6.59 -1.76 -15.71
CA PRO A 126 7.77 -1.35 -16.44
C PRO A 126 7.66 0.09 -16.94
N GLU A 127 8.80 0.72 -17.17
CA GLU A 127 8.82 2.00 -17.87
C GLU A 127 8.25 1.84 -19.29
N ARG A 128 7.66 2.90 -19.82
CA ARG A 128 7.15 2.98 -21.20
C ARG A 128 5.98 2.04 -21.53
N ILE A 129 5.19 1.63 -20.53
CA ILE A 129 3.88 1.03 -20.81
C ILE A 129 2.92 2.11 -21.33
N ARG A 130 2.17 1.80 -22.38
CA ARG A 130 1.22 2.75 -22.98
C ARG A 130 0.05 3.01 -22.04
N ASP A 131 -0.37 4.25 -21.97
CA ASP A 131 -1.55 4.68 -21.19
C ASP A 131 -2.80 3.87 -21.49
N GLN A 132 -3.00 3.52 -22.76
CA GLN A 132 -4.14 2.71 -23.20
C GLN A 132 -4.13 1.32 -22.55
N ASP A 133 -2.96 0.69 -22.45
CA ASP A 133 -2.83 -0.62 -21.82
C ASP A 133 -3.15 -0.54 -20.32
N LEU A 134 -2.66 0.50 -19.63
CA LEU A 134 -2.95 0.72 -18.21
C LEU A 134 -4.46 0.99 -17.97
N ARG A 135 -5.10 1.78 -18.83
CA ARG A 135 -6.55 2.01 -18.72
C ARG A 135 -7.36 0.73 -18.99
N ARG A 136 -6.92 -0.10 -19.94
CA ARG A 136 -7.54 -1.40 -20.22
C ARG A 136 -7.41 -2.35 -19.02
N LEU A 137 -6.23 -2.41 -18.40
CA LEU A 137 -6.01 -3.21 -17.19
C LEU A 137 -6.88 -2.71 -16.02
N ALA A 138 -7.04 -1.40 -15.86
CA ALA A 138 -7.92 -0.83 -14.85
C ALA A 138 -9.40 -1.21 -15.07
N ALA A 139 -9.85 -1.21 -16.32
CA ALA A 139 -11.20 -1.64 -16.69
C ALA A 139 -11.39 -3.14 -16.40
N LEU A 140 -10.40 -3.98 -16.73
CA LEU A 140 -10.42 -5.41 -16.47
C LEU A 140 -10.42 -5.72 -14.97
N ALA A 141 -9.55 -5.09 -14.19
CA ALA A 141 -9.52 -5.22 -12.74
C ALA A 141 -10.88 -4.90 -12.12
N ARG A 142 -11.55 -3.84 -12.61
CA ARG A 142 -12.90 -3.47 -12.18
C ARG A 142 -13.93 -4.53 -12.55
N ALA A 143 -13.93 -5.00 -13.79
CA ALA A 143 -14.86 -6.01 -14.28
C ALA A 143 -14.73 -7.34 -13.52
N ARG A 144 -13.50 -7.75 -13.20
CA ARG A 144 -13.18 -8.97 -12.46
C ARG A 144 -13.19 -8.81 -10.94
N ARG A 145 -13.36 -7.57 -10.45
CA ARG A 145 -13.31 -7.23 -9.03
C ARG A 145 -11.99 -7.64 -8.36
N VAL A 146 -10.88 -7.56 -9.10
CA VAL A 146 -9.55 -7.84 -8.58
C VAL A 146 -9.01 -6.61 -7.86
N ALA A 147 -8.48 -6.79 -6.66
CA ALA A 147 -7.79 -5.75 -5.90
C ALA A 147 -6.34 -5.64 -6.38
N VAL A 148 -5.91 -4.47 -6.83
CA VAL A 148 -4.60 -4.34 -7.50
C VAL A 148 -3.75 -3.25 -6.86
N ALA A 149 -2.51 -3.59 -6.52
CA ALA A 149 -1.45 -2.65 -6.21
C ALA A 149 -0.50 -2.54 -7.40
N LEU A 150 -0.36 -1.37 -7.99
CA LEU A 150 0.60 -1.10 -9.07
C LEU A 150 1.72 -0.21 -8.57
N ARG A 151 2.95 -0.63 -8.82
CA ARG A 151 4.15 0.15 -8.53
C ARG A 151 4.85 0.54 -9.83
N PRO A 152 4.69 1.78 -10.32
CA PRO A 152 5.43 2.27 -11.49
C PRO A 152 6.93 2.31 -11.21
N MET A 153 7.73 1.86 -12.20
CA MET A 153 9.20 1.92 -12.13
C MET A 153 9.74 3.23 -12.70
N GLY A 154 8.96 3.94 -13.48
CA GLY A 154 9.26 5.26 -14.02
C GLY A 154 8.26 6.31 -13.57
N ALA A 155 7.65 7.01 -14.52
CA ALA A 155 6.60 7.98 -14.25
C ALA A 155 5.37 7.32 -13.59
N GLY A 156 4.61 8.10 -12.82
CA GLY A 156 3.37 7.63 -12.20
C GLY A 156 2.33 7.18 -13.22
N LEU A 157 1.27 6.52 -12.74
CA LEU A 157 0.17 6.08 -13.59
C LEU A 157 -0.60 7.27 -14.19
N PRO A 158 -1.15 7.12 -15.40
CA PRO A 158 -1.98 8.15 -16.01
C PRO A 158 -3.19 8.52 -15.16
N GLY A 159 -3.64 9.75 -15.29
CA GLY A 159 -4.84 10.23 -14.60
C GLY A 159 -6.05 9.32 -14.80
N GLY A 160 -6.78 9.04 -13.72
CA GLY A 160 -7.99 8.20 -13.73
C GLY A 160 -7.76 6.68 -13.68
N VAL A 161 -6.51 6.20 -13.74
CA VAL A 161 -6.18 4.77 -13.60
C VAL A 161 -6.21 4.36 -12.13
N ALA A 162 -5.50 5.08 -11.27
CA ALA A 162 -5.49 4.80 -9.84
C ALA A 162 -6.74 5.37 -9.13
N TYR A 163 -7.33 4.55 -8.29
CA TYR A 163 -8.37 4.96 -7.34
C TYR A 163 -7.76 5.63 -6.11
N LEU A 164 -6.65 5.07 -5.63
CA LEU A 164 -5.86 5.56 -4.51
C LEU A 164 -4.40 5.63 -4.94
N ARG A 165 -3.71 6.71 -4.59
CA ARG A 165 -2.25 6.84 -4.73
C ARG A 165 -1.65 6.98 -3.35
N LEU A 166 -0.72 6.11 -3.02
CA LEU A 166 0.10 6.16 -1.82
C LEU A 166 1.53 6.54 -2.22
N ARG A 167 1.96 7.73 -1.82
CA ARG A 167 3.30 8.25 -2.09
C ARG A 167 4.13 8.22 -0.82
N ALA A 168 5.30 7.59 -0.84
CA ALA A 168 6.30 7.73 0.21
C ALA A 168 6.94 9.10 0.15
N VAL A 169 6.82 9.88 1.23
CA VAL A 169 7.40 11.22 1.34
C VAL A 169 8.50 11.31 2.40
N GLY A 170 8.63 10.29 3.22
CA GLY A 170 9.71 10.17 4.20
C GLY A 170 9.88 8.72 4.65
N VAL A 171 11.10 8.36 4.99
CA VAL A 171 11.44 7.08 5.61
C VAL A 171 12.50 7.32 6.69
N THR A 172 12.27 6.74 7.87
CA THR A 172 13.22 6.74 8.97
C THR A 172 13.47 5.32 9.43
N TRP A 173 14.72 5.00 9.73
CA TRP A 173 15.13 3.70 10.22
C TRP A 173 15.69 3.86 11.63
N GLU A 174 15.36 2.93 12.53
CA GLU A 174 15.87 2.83 13.88
C GLU A 174 16.68 1.53 14.05
N GLY A 175 17.61 1.54 15.01
CA GLY A 175 18.40 0.35 15.36
C GLY A 175 19.80 0.28 14.74
N ALA A 176 20.16 1.18 13.81
CA ALA A 176 21.52 1.36 13.35
C ALA A 176 22.08 2.63 13.98
N ASP A 177 23.00 2.51 14.92
CA ASP A 177 23.73 3.62 15.51
C ASP A 177 25.16 3.64 14.95
N GLN A 178 25.61 4.80 14.44
CA GLN A 178 26.98 5.05 13.92
C GLN A 178 27.55 3.94 12.99
N GLY A 179 26.68 3.32 12.20
CA GLY A 179 27.09 2.24 11.28
C GLY A 179 27.21 0.86 11.91
N HIS A 180 26.86 0.73 13.18
CA HIS A 180 26.78 -0.55 13.89
C HIS A 180 25.33 -0.81 14.33
N GLY A 181 24.94 -2.08 14.40
CA GLY A 181 23.63 -2.48 14.87
C GLY A 181 22.75 -3.10 13.78
N ARG A 182 21.54 -3.51 14.17
CA ARG A 182 20.54 -4.11 13.28
C ARG A 182 19.38 -3.14 13.13
N LEU A 183 18.95 -2.90 11.90
CA LEU A 183 17.73 -2.15 11.63
C LEU A 183 16.54 -2.94 12.23
N THR A 184 15.88 -2.36 13.22
CA THR A 184 14.81 -3.00 13.99
C THR A 184 13.45 -2.45 13.66
N ARG A 185 13.38 -1.17 13.29
CA ARG A 185 12.13 -0.48 13.04
C ARG A 185 12.26 0.45 11.84
N ARG A 186 11.21 0.47 11.03
CA ARG A 186 11.07 1.42 9.93
C ARG A 186 9.80 2.22 10.11
N ARG A 187 9.92 3.54 10.04
CA ARG A 187 8.78 4.45 9.97
C ARG A 187 8.71 5.05 8.58
N LEU A 188 7.56 4.93 7.94
CA LEU A 188 7.29 5.38 6.59
C LEU A 188 6.19 6.43 6.62
N VAL A 189 6.47 7.62 6.11
CA VAL A 189 5.47 8.69 5.96
C VAL A 189 4.88 8.59 4.56
N LEU A 190 3.56 8.43 4.49
CA LEU A 190 2.81 8.30 3.26
C LEU A 190 1.86 9.48 3.05
N GLU A 191 1.75 9.93 1.81
CA GLU A 191 0.66 10.78 1.34
C GLU A 191 -0.32 9.95 0.53
N ALA A 192 -1.61 10.03 0.90
CA ALA A 192 -2.70 9.40 0.18
C ALA A 192 -3.50 10.44 -0.60
N THR A 193 -3.69 10.20 -1.88
CA THR A 193 -4.48 11.07 -2.77
C THR A 193 -5.41 10.25 -3.65
N GLY A 194 -6.39 10.92 -4.25
CA GLY A 194 -7.36 10.30 -5.16
C GLY A 194 -8.70 10.03 -4.51
N LYS A 195 -9.57 9.33 -5.23
CA LYS A 195 -10.95 9.03 -4.78
C LYS A 195 -10.96 8.15 -3.52
N GLY A 196 -9.97 7.27 -3.37
CA GLY A 196 -9.82 6.41 -2.19
C GLY A 196 -9.46 7.17 -0.92
N ALA A 197 -8.93 8.38 -1.05
CA ALA A 197 -8.67 9.30 0.06
C ALA A 197 -9.79 10.34 0.22
N ALA A 198 -11.01 10.03 -0.20
CA ALA A 198 -12.19 10.92 -0.17
C ALA A 198 -11.97 12.26 -0.88
N GLY A 199 -11.06 12.31 -1.88
CA GLY A 199 -10.73 13.54 -2.61
C GLY A 199 -9.85 14.52 -1.83
N THR A 200 -9.45 14.18 -0.61
CA THR A 200 -8.55 14.98 0.24
C THR A 200 -7.11 14.48 0.10
N ASN A 201 -6.16 15.31 0.48
CA ASN A 201 -4.79 14.89 0.65
C ASN A 201 -4.59 14.51 2.13
N ARG A 202 -4.28 13.23 2.39
CA ARG A 202 -4.07 12.72 3.75
C ARG A 202 -2.62 12.30 3.91
N ARG A 203 -2.01 12.69 5.02
CA ARG A 203 -0.65 12.28 5.38
C ARG A 203 -0.71 11.43 6.64
N PHE A 204 -0.07 10.28 6.60
CA PHE A 204 -0.07 9.37 7.74
C PHE A 204 1.26 8.62 7.84
N GLU A 205 1.55 8.14 9.03
CA GLU A 205 2.74 7.38 9.32
C GLU A 205 2.40 5.90 9.51
N VAL A 206 3.25 5.07 8.91
CA VAL A 206 3.17 3.61 9.00
C VAL A 206 4.45 3.12 9.63
N GLU A 207 4.34 2.35 10.69
CA GLU A 207 5.46 1.72 11.37
C GLU A 207 5.51 0.24 11.03
N ASP A 208 6.70 -0.25 10.71
CA ASP A 208 6.99 -1.63 10.35
C ASP A 208 8.17 -2.12 11.22
N GLU A 209 7.92 -3.00 12.14
CA GLU A 209 8.90 -3.53 13.11
C GLU A 209 9.60 -4.80 12.61
N GLY A 210 9.51 -5.13 11.32
CA GLY A 210 10.17 -6.31 10.75
C GLY A 210 9.48 -7.64 11.06
N THR A 211 8.42 -7.62 11.85
CA THR A 211 7.49 -8.70 12.08
C THR A 211 6.13 -8.35 11.50
N ASP A 212 5.20 -9.27 11.44
CA ASP A 212 3.93 -9.24 10.71
C ASP A 212 3.04 -7.98 10.87
N ASP A 213 3.43 -7.00 11.67
CA ASP A 213 2.62 -5.82 11.97
C ASP A 213 3.14 -4.52 11.35
N VAL A 214 2.40 -4.03 10.37
CA VAL A 214 2.46 -2.63 9.93
C VAL A 214 1.37 -1.87 10.69
N ARG A 215 1.77 -0.91 11.53
CA ARG A 215 0.83 -0.10 12.31
C ARG A 215 0.71 1.31 11.73
N LEU A 216 -0.52 1.79 11.64
CA LEU A 216 -0.79 3.20 11.43
C LEU A 216 -0.50 3.95 12.73
N VAL A 217 0.46 4.87 12.71
CA VAL A 217 0.88 5.61 13.92
C VAL A 217 0.17 6.95 14.02
N SER A 218 0.01 7.64 12.89
CA SER A 218 -0.73 8.92 12.85
C SER A 218 -1.42 9.11 11.52
N ASP A 219 -2.53 9.85 11.52
CA ASP A 219 -3.29 10.23 10.34
C ASP A 219 -3.65 11.70 10.44
N VAL A 220 -3.18 12.49 9.50
CA VAL A 220 -3.39 13.94 9.46
C VAL A 220 -3.93 14.31 8.08
N VAL A 221 -5.05 15.00 8.04
CA VAL A 221 -5.54 15.64 6.81
C VAL A 221 -4.69 16.88 6.55
N VAL A 222 -4.15 17.02 5.36
CA VAL A 222 -3.37 18.19 4.95
C VAL A 222 -4.11 18.96 3.86
N ASP A 223 -4.00 20.28 3.87
CA ASP A 223 -4.51 21.12 2.80
C ASP A 223 -3.67 20.95 1.50
N GLN A 224 -4.11 21.61 0.40
CA GLN A 224 -3.39 21.58 -0.86
C GLN A 224 -1.97 22.17 -0.78
N ALA A 225 -1.68 22.96 0.24
CA ALA A 225 -0.36 23.52 0.53
C ALA A 225 0.49 22.64 1.46
N GLY A 226 -0.02 21.45 1.86
CA GLY A 226 0.68 20.52 2.74
C GLY A 226 0.63 20.90 4.22
N ARG A 227 -0.29 21.80 4.62
CA ARG A 227 -0.50 22.20 6.01
C ARG A 227 -1.54 21.29 6.66
N ALA A 228 -1.33 20.93 7.93
CA ALA A 228 -2.31 20.20 8.70
C ALA A 228 -3.60 21.03 8.86
N VAL A 229 -4.73 20.40 8.55
CA VAL A 229 -6.06 20.99 8.76
C VAL A 229 -6.58 20.40 10.06
N GLY A 230 -6.65 21.25 11.08
CA GLY A 230 -7.16 20.93 12.41
C GLY A 230 -8.66 20.91 12.46
#